data_08752d6f8fbf525597e6c18171a8a95a
#
_entry.id   08752d6f8fbf525597e6c18171a8a95a
#
_cell.length_a   1.000
_cell.length_b   1.000
_cell.length_c   1.000
_cell.angle_alpha   90.00
_cell.angle_beta   90.00
_cell.angle_gamma   90.00
#
_symmetry.space_group_name_H-M   'P 1'
#
loop_
_entity.id
_entity.type
_entity.pdbx_description
1 polymer ?
#
loop_
_entity_poly.entity_id
_entity_poly.type
_entity_poly.pdbx_seq_one_letter_code
_entity_poly.pdbx_strand_id
1 'polypeptide(L)'
;NLDPGTMSPFQHGEVYVTDDGAETDLDLGHYERFVGIRMSQNSNVTAGRVYSSVIKKERQGKYLGSTVQVIPHVTDEIKRLIKKGSNGADISFVEVGGTVGDIESLPFLEAIRQLNMEMNDSHTLFIHLTLLPKVDVTNEIKTKPTQHSVKELRSIGIQPDVLLCRAKNTIDD
;
A
#
# COMPACT_ATOMS: atom_id res chain seq x y z
N ASN A 1 -1.64 9.13 4.77
CA ASN A 1 -2.13 9.83 5.97
C ASN A 1 -2.37 8.86 7.13
N LEU A 2 -2.25 9.39 8.35
CA LEU A 2 -2.53 8.61 9.56
C LEU A 2 -4.01 8.29 9.71
N ASP A 3 -4.86 9.26 9.34
CA ASP A 3 -6.32 9.14 9.38
C ASP A 3 -6.94 9.91 8.22
N PRO A 4 -7.67 9.25 7.29
CA PRO A 4 -8.30 9.92 6.14
C PRO A 4 -9.41 10.88 6.55
N GLY A 5 -10.14 10.62 7.64
CA GLY A 5 -11.23 11.49 8.11
C GLY A 5 -10.80 12.90 8.48
N THR A 6 -9.49 13.14 8.68
CA THR A 6 -8.91 14.46 8.99
C THR A 6 -8.28 15.15 7.78
N MET A 7 -8.33 14.54 6.60
CA MET A 7 -7.74 15.10 5.39
C MET A 7 -8.53 16.33 4.91
N SER A 8 -7.79 17.39 4.54
CA SER A 8 -8.39 18.56 3.89
C SER A 8 -8.77 18.23 2.45
N PRO A 9 -10.04 18.42 2.04
CA PRO A 9 -10.45 18.20 0.64
C PRO A 9 -9.66 19.05 -0.36
N PHE A 10 -9.16 20.20 0.04
CA PHE A 10 -8.34 21.07 -0.81
C PHE A 10 -6.94 20.51 -1.09
N GLN A 11 -6.42 19.68 -0.22
CA GLN A 11 -5.09 19.08 -0.36
C GLN A 11 -5.13 17.65 -0.91
N HIS A 12 -6.15 16.87 -0.55
CA HIS A 12 -6.20 15.43 -0.80
C HIS A 12 -7.44 14.97 -1.59
N GLY A 13 -8.32 15.90 -1.97
CA GLY A 13 -9.61 15.56 -2.57
C GLY A 13 -10.64 15.13 -1.53
N GLU A 14 -11.76 14.59 -2.02
CA GLU A 14 -12.87 14.18 -1.19
C GLU A 14 -12.58 12.86 -0.47
N VAL A 15 -13.16 12.71 0.72
CA VAL A 15 -13.16 11.45 1.48
C VAL A 15 -14.33 10.60 1.01
N TYR A 16 -14.09 9.31 0.81
CA TYR A 16 -15.13 8.34 0.53
C TYR A 16 -15.52 7.59 1.81
N VAL A 17 -16.81 7.46 2.07
CA VAL A 17 -17.33 6.74 3.24
C VAL A 17 -17.99 5.45 2.76
N THR A 18 -17.51 4.32 3.28
CA THR A 18 -18.08 3.00 2.99
C THR A 18 -19.44 2.82 3.68
N ASP A 19 -20.25 1.85 3.21
CA ASP A 19 -21.55 1.55 3.80
C ASP A 19 -21.48 1.20 5.30
N ASP A 20 -20.36 0.64 5.75
CA ASP A 20 -20.10 0.30 7.16
C ASP A 20 -19.37 1.41 7.95
N GLY A 21 -19.30 2.62 7.39
CA GLY A 21 -18.86 3.83 8.06
C GLY A 21 -17.36 4.06 8.11
N ALA A 22 -16.55 3.39 7.28
CA ALA A 22 -15.13 3.70 7.16
C ALA A 22 -14.93 4.96 6.31
N GLU A 23 -14.22 5.93 6.86
CA GLU A 23 -13.72 7.08 6.12
C GLU A 23 -12.42 6.68 5.40
N THR A 24 -12.37 6.83 4.08
CA THR A 24 -11.29 6.33 3.25
C THR A 24 -10.90 7.33 2.17
N ASP A 25 -9.83 7.05 1.47
CA ASP A 25 -9.46 7.76 0.26
C ASP A 25 -10.53 7.57 -0.83
N LEU A 26 -10.69 8.59 -1.68
CA LEU A 26 -11.67 8.58 -2.79
C LEU A 26 -11.48 7.40 -3.74
N ASP A 27 -10.26 6.89 -3.87
CA ASP A 27 -9.94 5.76 -4.75
C ASP A 27 -10.78 4.51 -4.44
N LEU A 28 -11.16 4.28 -3.17
CA LEU A 28 -12.04 3.18 -2.81
C LEU A 28 -13.42 3.29 -3.47
N GLY A 29 -13.94 4.50 -3.59
CA GLY A 29 -15.19 4.74 -4.32
C GLY A 29 -15.08 4.43 -5.82
N HIS A 30 -13.92 4.71 -6.41
CA HIS A 30 -13.65 4.31 -7.79
C HIS A 30 -13.57 2.80 -7.95
N TYR A 31 -12.88 2.09 -7.05
CA TYR A 31 -12.80 0.64 -7.09
C TYR A 31 -14.18 -0.01 -6.95
N GLU A 32 -14.99 0.46 -6.00
CA GLU A 32 -16.36 0.00 -5.84
C GLU A 32 -17.18 0.16 -7.10
N ARG A 33 -17.09 1.33 -7.73
CA ARG A 33 -17.81 1.66 -8.96
C ARG A 33 -17.38 0.82 -10.15
N PHE A 34 -16.07 0.63 -10.36
CA PHE A 34 -15.54 -0.04 -11.57
C PHE A 34 -15.49 -1.55 -11.45
N VAL A 35 -15.28 -2.08 -10.25
CA VAL A 35 -15.19 -3.53 -10.02
C VAL A 35 -16.55 -4.12 -9.65
N GLY A 36 -17.49 -3.28 -9.19
CA GLY A 36 -18.82 -3.72 -8.80
C GLY A 36 -18.86 -4.53 -7.49
N ILE A 37 -17.86 -4.33 -6.62
CA ILE A 37 -17.79 -4.93 -5.30
C ILE A 37 -18.02 -3.85 -4.23
N ARG A 38 -18.52 -4.26 -3.06
CA ARG A 38 -18.65 -3.32 -1.92
C ARG A 38 -17.37 -3.27 -1.12
N MET A 39 -16.88 -2.06 -0.89
CA MET A 39 -15.78 -1.80 0.02
C MET A 39 -16.27 -1.71 1.46
N SER A 40 -15.39 -2.01 2.40
CA SER A 40 -15.68 -2.03 3.83
C SER A 40 -14.52 -1.50 4.65
N GLN A 41 -14.69 -1.43 5.97
CA GLN A 41 -13.62 -1.10 6.92
C GLN A 41 -12.38 -2.00 6.78
N ASN A 42 -12.52 -3.19 6.20
CA ASN A 42 -11.41 -4.10 5.97
C ASN A 42 -10.64 -3.81 4.67
N SER A 43 -11.23 -3.00 3.79
CA SER A 43 -10.64 -2.64 2.49
C SER A 43 -9.64 -1.48 2.58
N ASN A 44 -9.50 -0.84 3.74
CA ASN A 44 -8.58 0.26 3.97
C ASN A 44 -7.81 0.07 5.28
N VAL A 45 -6.49 0.25 5.22
CA VAL A 45 -5.60 0.14 6.38
C VAL A 45 -4.71 1.38 6.42
N THR A 46 -4.87 2.20 7.44
CA THR A 46 -4.02 3.38 7.66
C THR A 46 -2.91 3.09 8.66
N ALA A 47 -1.81 3.83 8.59
CA ALA A 47 -0.72 3.75 9.58
C ALA A 47 -1.25 4.02 10.99
N GLY A 48 -2.12 5.03 11.16
CA GLY A 48 -2.72 5.36 12.45
C GLY A 48 -3.52 4.19 13.04
N ARG A 49 -4.32 3.51 12.22
CA ARG A 49 -5.07 2.32 12.65
C ARG A 49 -4.15 1.18 13.11
N VAL A 50 -3.06 0.93 12.37
CA VAL A 50 -2.08 -0.11 12.71
C VAL A 50 -1.41 0.20 14.04
N TYR A 51 -0.82 1.39 14.19
CA TYR A 51 -0.12 1.78 15.41
C TYR A 51 -1.05 1.86 16.62
N SER A 52 -2.25 2.39 16.45
CA SER A 52 -3.26 2.42 17.51
C SER A 52 -3.62 1.02 18.00
N SER A 53 -3.79 0.06 17.07
CA SER A 53 -4.06 -1.34 17.40
C SER A 53 -2.90 -1.97 18.19
N VAL A 54 -1.66 -1.77 17.76
CA VAL A 54 -0.47 -2.31 18.44
C VAL A 54 -0.33 -1.72 19.85
N ILE A 55 -0.45 -0.40 20.00
CA ILE A 55 -0.37 0.27 21.30
C ILE A 55 -1.49 -0.21 22.24
N LYS A 56 -2.71 -0.35 21.73
CA LYS A 56 -3.83 -0.88 22.53
C LYS A 56 -3.58 -2.31 23.01
N LYS A 57 -3.05 -3.18 22.16
CA LYS A 57 -2.69 -4.56 22.53
C LYS A 57 -1.57 -4.59 23.57
N GLU A 58 -0.56 -3.73 23.43
CA GLU A 58 0.54 -3.60 24.40
C GLU A 58 0.00 -3.23 25.77
N ARG A 59 -0.81 -2.16 25.88
CA ARG A 59 -1.44 -1.71 27.13
C ARG A 59 -2.37 -2.76 27.75
N GLN A 60 -2.94 -3.66 26.94
CA GLN A 60 -3.74 -4.79 27.40
C GLN A 60 -2.91 -6.01 27.81
N GLY A 61 -1.58 -5.94 27.76
CA GLY A 61 -0.69 -7.06 28.08
C GLY A 61 -0.68 -8.19 27.08
N LYS A 62 -1.17 -7.97 25.85
CA LYS A 62 -1.26 -9.01 24.81
C LYS A 62 0.08 -9.55 24.35
N TYR A 63 1.16 -8.80 24.59
CA TYR A 63 2.52 -9.18 24.23
C TYR A 63 3.32 -9.77 25.41
N LEU A 64 2.65 -10.06 26.55
CA LEU A 64 3.22 -10.79 27.68
C LEU A 64 4.53 -10.18 28.23
N GLY A 65 4.65 -8.85 28.19
CA GLY A 65 5.85 -8.14 28.68
C GLY A 65 7.02 -8.08 27.68
N SER A 66 6.84 -8.59 26.46
CA SER A 66 7.85 -8.44 25.41
C SER A 66 8.01 -6.98 25.01
N THR A 67 9.23 -6.59 24.61
CA THR A 67 9.49 -5.28 24.02
C THR A 67 8.79 -5.18 22.67
N VAL A 68 7.83 -4.26 22.55
CA VAL A 68 7.09 -4.05 21.31
C VAL A 68 7.91 -3.21 20.34
N GLN A 69 8.09 -3.69 19.11
CA GLN A 69 8.91 -3.08 18.06
C GLN A 69 8.16 -3.05 16.73
N VAL A 70 8.66 -2.29 15.76
CA VAL A 70 8.08 -2.28 14.40
C VAL A 70 8.11 -3.69 13.81
N ILE A 71 9.26 -4.35 13.89
CA ILE A 71 9.40 -5.77 13.53
C ILE A 71 9.56 -6.55 14.85
N PRO A 72 8.70 -7.53 15.13
CA PRO A 72 7.64 -8.08 14.26
C PRO A 72 6.25 -7.47 14.51
N HIS A 73 6.00 -6.67 15.54
CA HIS A 73 4.66 -6.39 16.06
C HIS A 73 3.80 -5.53 15.12
N VAL A 74 4.39 -4.48 14.52
CA VAL A 74 3.69 -3.63 13.54
C VAL A 74 3.53 -4.37 12.22
N THR A 75 4.57 -5.05 11.75
CA THR A 75 4.52 -5.83 10.51
C THR A 75 3.53 -6.99 10.59
N ASP A 76 3.45 -7.69 11.72
CA ASP A 76 2.47 -8.76 11.95
C ASP A 76 1.04 -8.22 11.97
N GLU A 77 0.82 -7.04 12.54
CA GLU A 77 -0.50 -6.40 12.52
C GLU A 77 -0.91 -6.00 11.10
N ILE A 78 0.01 -5.49 10.29
CA ILE A 78 -0.24 -5.17 8.87
C ILE A 78 -0.60 -6.46 8.11
N LYS A 79 0.20 -7.51 8.24
CA LYS A 79 -0.06 -8.82 7.60
C LYS A 79 -1.42 -9.39 8.01
N ARG A 80 -1.76 -9.29 9.29
CA ARG A 80 -3.06 -9.73 9.81
C ARG A 80 -4.22 -8.97 9.18
N LEU A 81 -4.09 -7.66 9.01
CA LEU A 81 -5.11 -6.81 8.39
C LEU A 81 -5.25 -7.09 6.89
N ILE A 82 -4.16 -7.29 6.18
CA ILE A 82 -4.17 -7.71 4.77
C ILE A 82 -4.92 -9.05 4.62
N LYS A 83 -4.53 -10.07 5.40
CA LYS A 83 -5.20 -11.39 5.39
C LYS A 83 -6.69 -11.27 5.72
N LYS A 84 -7.06 -10.37 6.63
CA LYS A 84 -8.46 -10.14 6.98
C LYS A 84 -9.24 -9.51 5.82
N GLY A 85 -8.67 -8.52 5.14
CA GLY A 85 -9.28 -7.87 3.97
C GLY A 85 -9.42 -8.80 2.76
N SER A 86 -8.51 -9.78 2.65
CA SER A 86 -8.48 -10.77 1.57
C SER A 86 -9.36 -11.99 1.80
N ASN A 87 -10.01 -12.10 2.97
CA ASN A 87 -10.74 -13.31 3.35
C ASN A 87 -11.93 -13.59 2.42
N GLY A 88 -11.94 -14.77 1.82
CA GLY A 88 -13.00 -15.22 0.91
C GLY A 88 -12.84 -14.75 -0.54
N ALA A 89 -11.76 -14.07 -0.88
CA ALA A 89 -11.45 -13.67 -2.24
C ALA A 89 -10.53 -14.69 -2.93
N ASP A 90 -10.78 -14.98 -4.21
CA ASP A 90 -9.88 -15.78 -5.04
C ASP A 90 -8.60 -15.01 -5.39
N ILE A 91 -8.74 -13.70 -5.61
CA ILE A 91 -7.65 -12.77 -5.90
C ILE A 91 -7.84 -11.52 -5.04
N SER A 92 -6.78 -11.08 -4.40
CA SER A 92 -6.75 -9.84 -3.61
C SER A 92 -5.71 -8.87 -4.16
N PHE A 93 -6.14 -7.65 -4.45
CA PHE A 93 -5.24 -6.56 -4.80
C PHE A 93 -4.94 -5.74 -3.55
N VAL A 94 -3.67 -5.64 -3.21
CA VAL A 94 -3.18 -4.86 -2.06
C VAL A 94 -2.35 -3.71 -2.58
N GLU A 95 -2.86 -2.50 -2.42
CA GLU A 95 -2.16 -1.28 -2.81
C GLU A 95 -1.42 -0.70 -1.60
N VAL A 96 -0.13 -0.43 -1.75
CA VAL A 96 0.66 0.32 -0.79
C VAL A 96 0.82 1.75 -1.32
N GLY A 97 0.16 2.68 -0.66
CA GLY A 97 0.20 4.10 -1.01
C GLY A 97 1.54 4.75 -0.69
N GLY A 98 1.81 5.86 -1.36
CA GLY A 98 3.05 6.64 -1.21
C GLY A 98 4.13 6.26 -2.21
N THR A 99 5.27 6.92 -2.08
CA THR A 99 6.44 6.69 -2.94
C THR A 99 7.36 5.66 -2.29
N VAL A 100 7.88 4.74 -3.10
CA VAL A 100 8.90 3.79 -2.62
C VAL A 100 10.13 4.56 -2.14
N GLY A 101 10.57 4.26 -0.91
CA GLY A 101 11.64 5.00 -0.23
C GLY A 101 11.16 5.97 0.83
N ASP A 102 9.86 6.29 0.88
CA ASP A 102 9.30 7.10 1.96
C ASP A 102 9.33 6.31 3.28
N ILE A 103 9.79 6.96 4.36
CA ILE A 103 9.89 6.36 5.70
C ILE A 103 8.56 5.79 6.16
N GLU A 104 7.46 6.46 5.84
CA GLU A 104 6.11 6.09 6.29
C GLU A 104 5.62 4.78 5.67
N SER A 105 6.09 4.43 4.47
CA SER A 105 5.70 3.19 3.78
C SER A 105 6.57 1.98 4.14
N LEU A 106 7.75 2.19 4.72
CA LEU A 106 8.70 1.10 5.02
C LEU A 106 8.11 -0.06 5.83
N PRO A 107 7.32 0.15 6.91
CA PRO A 107 6.72 -0.97 7.64
C PRO A 107 5.74 -1.79 6.79
N PHE A 108 5.03 -1.15 5.85
CA PHE A 108 4.12 -1.82 4.93
C PHE A 108 4.88 -2.63 3.89
N LEU A 109 5.93 -2.06 3.30
CA LEU A 109 6.79 -2.76 2.34
C LEU A 109 7.47 -3.96 3.00
N GLU A 110 7.97 -3.83 4.21
CA GLU A 110 8.53 -4.94 4.97
C GLU A 110 7.47 -6.02 5.26
N ALA A 111 6.26 -5.63 5.64
CA ALA A 111 5.17 -6.57 5.90
C ALA A 111 4.79 -7.38 4.65
N ILE A 112 4.67 -6.75 3.47
CA ILE A 112 4.34 -7.48 2.23
C ILE A 112 5.51 -8.37 1.77
N ARG A 113 6.76 -7.94 1.98
CA ARG A 113 7.94 -8.77 1.73
C ARG A 113 7.91 -10.04 2.58
N GLN A 114 7.63 -9.92 3.89
CA GLN A 114 7.47 -11.06 4.79
C GLN A 114 6.29 -11.94 4.38
N LEU A 115 5.17 -11.33 4.00
CA LEU A 115 3.98 -12.05 3.58
C LEU A 115 4.25 -12.91 2.34
N ASN A 116 4.99 -12.39 1.37
CA ASN A 116 5.44 -13.15 0.20
C ASN A 116 6.24 -14.40 0.61
N MET A 117 7.20 -14.23 1.52
CA MET A 117 8.00 -15.37 2.01
C MET A 117 7.15 -16.41 2.75
N GLU A 118 6.12 -15.98 3.48
CA GLU A 118 5.20 -16.87 4.21
C GLU A 118 4.25 -17.65 3.29
N MET A 119 3.86 -17.06 2.16
CA MET A 119 2.83 -17.61 1.26
C MET A 119 3.39 -18.48 0.13
N ASN A 120 4.70 -18.55 -0.04
CA ASN A 120 5.42 -19.03 -1.22
C ASN A 120 5.23 -18.13 -2.46
N ASP A 121 6.27 -17.98 -3.25
CA ASP A 121 6.32 -17.07 -4.40
C ASP A 121 5.23 -17.31 -5.47
N SER A 122 4.64 -18.51 -5.51
CA SER A 122 3.59 -18.86 -6.47
C SER A 122 2.21 -18.22 -6.20
N HIS A 123 2.04 -17.57 -5.05
CA HIS A 123 0.74 -17.00 -4.64
C HIS A 123 0.75 -15.47 -4.57
N THR A 124 1.86 -14.85 -4.89
CA THR A 124 2.02 -13.40 -4.84
C THR A 124 2.62 -12.87 -6.14
N LEU A 125 2.23 -11.66 -6.52
CA LEU A 125 2.73 -10.95 -7.68
C LEU A 125 2.99 -9.50 -7.28
N PHE A 126 4.21 -9.02 -7.48
CA PHE A 126 4.57 -7.63 -7.24
C PHE A 126 4.47 -6.80 -8.52
N ILE A 127 3.52 -5.87 -8.51
CA ILE A 127 3.33 -4.90 -9.59
C ILE A 127 3.86 -3.54 -9.10
N HIS A 128 4.86 -3.00 -9.77
CA HIS A 128 5.42 -1.69 -9.46
C HIS A 128 4.96 -0.66 -10.48
N LEU A 129 4.22 0.34 -9.99
CA LEU A 129 3.74 1.45 -10.81
C LEU A 129 4.73 2.60 -10.79
N THR A 130 5.16 3.08 -11.96
CA THR A 130 6.09 4.19 -12.10
C THR A 130 5.63 5.22 -13.11
N LEU A 131 6.23 6.40 -13.06
CA LEU A 131 5.99 7.47 -14.02
C LEU A 131 7.21 7.63 -14.94
N LEU A 132 6.94 7.71 -16.23
CA LEU A 132 7.92 8.12 -17.24
C LEU A 132 7.62 9.56 -17.67
N PRO A 133 8.27 10.56 -17.02
CA PRO A 133 8.02 11.94 -17.36
C PRO A 133 8.61 12.26 -18.73
N LYS A 134 7.88 13.09 -19.47
CA LYS A 134 8.33 13.66 -20.74
C LYS A 134 8.77 15.10 -20.50
N VAL A 135 9.95 15.44 -20.99
CA VAL A 135 10.44 16.83 -21.00
C VAL A 135 9.93 17.49 -22.28
N ASP A 136 9.00 18.41 -22.16
CA ASP A 136 8.32 19.02 -23.31
C ASP A 136 9.27 19.75 -24.26
N VAL A 137 10.32 20.39 -23.73
CA VAL A 137 11.32 21.14 -24.53
C VAL A 137 12.11 20.24 -25.47
N THR A 138 12.52 19.07 -25.01
CA THR A 138 13.34 18.13 -25.78
C THR A 138 12.55 16.99 -26.39
N ASN A 139 11.26 16.91 -26.09
CA ASN A 139 10.38 15.80 -26.47
C ASN A 139 10.89 14.42 -26.01
N GLU A 140 11.72 14.39 -24.97
CA GLU A 140 12.45 13.20 -24.50
C GLU A 140 11.74 12.58 -23.30
N ILE A 141 11.57 11.26 -23.31
CA ILE A 141 11.07 10.47 -22.17
C ILE A 141 12.25 10.18 -21.23
N LYS A 142 12.09 10.48 -19.95
CA LYS A 142 13.10 10.23 -18.93
C LYS A 142 12.80 8.94 -18.18
N THR A 143 13.70 7.96 -18.30
CA THR A 143 13.57 6.66 -17.64
C THR A 143 14.26 6.59 -16.27
N LYS A 144 15.15 7.54 -15.97
CA LYS A 144 15.92 7.56 -14.70
C LYS A 144 15.05 7.52 -13.45
N PRO A 145 13.94 8.26 -13.33
CA PRO A 145 13.07 8.18 -12.14
C PRO A 145 12.55 6.75 -11.90
N THR A 146 12.11 6.06 -12.95
CA THR A 146 11.68 4.66 -12.89
C THR A 146 12.83 3.75 -12.47
N GLN A 147 14.02 3.89 -13.05
CA GLN A 147 15.20 3.10 -12.67
C GLN A 147 15.56 3.29 -11.19
N HIS A 148 15.50 4.53 -10.67
CA HIS A 148 15.76 4.82 -9.26
C HIS A 148 14.70 4.19 -8.36
N SER A 149 13.42 4.29 -8.71
CA SER A 149 12.33 3.71 -7.95
C SER A 149 12.42 2.18 -7.87
N VAL A 150 12.74 1.52 -8.99
CA VAL A 150 12.98 0.06 -9.02
C VAL A 150 14.18 -0.33 -8.17
N LYS A 151 15.28 0.44 -8.26
CA LYS A 151 16.47 0.20 -7.44
C LYS A 151 16.15 0.29 -5.95
N GLU A 152 15.37 1.30 -5.55
CA GLU A 152 14.97 1.49 -4.17
C GLU A 152 14.09 0.32 -3.69
N LEU A 153 13.09 -0.10 -4.46
CA LEU A 153 12.26 -1.26 -4.13
C LEU A 153 13.08 -2.54 -3.96
N ARG A 154 14.06 -2.76 -4.85
CA ARG A 154 14.96 -3.91 -4.75
C ARG A 154 15.88 -3.85 -3.53
N SER A 155 16.29 -2.65 -3.08
CA SER A 155 17.11 -2.49 -1.88
C SER A 155 16.36 -2.89 -0.60
N ILE A 156 15.02 -2.80 -0.62
CA ILE A 156 14.13 -3.27 0.46
C ILE A 156 13.96 -4.80 0.41
N GLY A 157 14.40 -5.45 -0.68
CA GLY A 157 14.29 -6.90 -0.88
C GLY A 157 13.03 -7.34 -1.63
N ILE A 158 12.39 -6.43 -2.36
CA ILE A 158 11.24 -6.74 -3.22
C ILE A 158 11.67 -6.63 -4.69
N GLN A 159 11.59 -7.74 -5.41
CA GLN A 159 11.76 -7.75 -6.86
C GLN A 159 10.38 -7.61 -7.51
N PRO A 160 10.11 -6.57 -8.31
CA PRO A 160 8.85 -6.49 -9.05
C PRO A 160 8.82 -7.53 -10.15
N ASP A 161 7.68 -8.20 -10.28
CA ASP A 161 7.37 -9.14 -11.37
C ASP A 161 6.88 -8.41 -12.59
N VAL A 162 6.12 -7.33 -12.37
CA VAL A 162 5.56 -6.49 -13.42
C VAL A 162 5.89 -5.02 -13.15
N LEU A 163 6.35 -4.32 -14.18
CA LEU A 163 6.56 -2.90 -14.16
C LEU A 163 5.51 -2.20 -15.02
N LEU A 164 4.63 -1.43 -14.39
CA LEU A 164 3.65 -0.58 -15.06
C LEU A 164 4.18 0.84 -15.19
N CYS A 165 4.49 1.26 -16.40
CA CYS A 165 5.02 2.59 -16.67
C CYS A 165 3.91 3.52 -17.18
N ARG A 166 3.51 4.48 -16.35
CA ARG A 166 2.58 5.53 -16.78
C ARG A 166 3.33 6.55 -17.64
N ALA A 167 2.93 6.69 -18.89
CA ALA A 167 3.49 7.65 -19.84
C ALA A 167 2.39 8.48 -20.50
N LYS A 168 2.73 9.70 -20.98
CA LYS A 168 1.79 10.58 -21.69
C LYS A 168 1.46 10.02 -23.09
N ASN A 169 2.41 9.37 -23.72
CA ASN A 169 2.29 8.78 -25.07
C ASN A 169 2.75 7.32 -25.02
N THR A 170 2.38 6.55 -26.05
CA THR A 170 2.95 5.23 -26.28
C THR A 170 4.47 5.31 -26.40
N ILE A 171 5.14 4.31 -25.87
CA ILE A 171 6.58 4.15 -25.99
C ILE A 171 6.79 3.18 -27.14
N ASP A 172 7.56 3.61 -28.14
CA ASP A 172 7.97 2.71 -29.23
C ASP A 172 8.95 1.67 -28.69
N ASP A 173 8.93 0.46 -29.23
CA ASP A 173 9.78 -0.67 -28.86
C ASP A 173 11.27 -0.39 -29.13
#